data_a22c93755ec053a56fffd101f684b908
#
_entry.id   a22c93755ec053a56fffd101f684b908
#
_cell.length_a   1.000
_cell.length_b   1.000
_cell.length_c   1.000
_cell.angle_alpha   90.00
_cell.angle_beta   90.00
_cell.angle_gamma   90.00
#
_symmetry.space_group_name_H-M   'P 1'
#
loop_
_entity.id
_entity.type
_entity.pdbx_description
1 polymer ?
#
loop_
_entity_poly.entity_id
_entity_poly.type
_entity_poly.pdbx_seq_one_letter_code
_entity_poly.pdbx_strand_id
1 'polypeptide(L)'
;INQKLAQVAEACGILFVTGSYSAALKDPSDDSFSVKSSHPNLLLGTNIGLDKPIELGLQTVEEMHPLLLQVHVNVMQELLMPEGERKFRCWQSHLADYSKQIPVPIVLKEVGFGMDVKTIERAYELGVRTVDLSGRGGTSFAYIENRRSGQRDYLNQWGQSTMQVLLNAQDWKDKVELLVSGGVRNPLDMIKCLVFGAKAVGLSRTILELIENYTVEEVIGIVQGWKDDLRLIMCALNCATIADLQKVDYLLYGKLKEAKDQ
;
A
#
# COMPACT_ATOMS: atom_id res chain seq x y z
N ILE A 1 -12.49 -4.65 13.35
CA ILE A 1 -11.20 -4.98 12.69
C ILE A 1 -10.19 -3.86 12.94
N ASN A 2 -10.48 -2.60 12.62
CA ASN A 2 -9.55 -1.48 12.76
C ASN A 2 -8.98 -1.34 14.18
N GLN A 3 -9.76 -1.52 15.23
CA GLN A 3 -9.29 -1.47 16.63
C GLN A 3 -8.25 -2.55 16.93
N LYS A 4 -8.48 -3.81 16.49
CA LYS A 4 -7.50 -4.89 16.65
C LYS A 4 -6.20 -4.61 15.90
N LEU A 5 -6.30 -4.12 14.66
CA LEU A 5 -5.13 -3.76 13.84
C LEU A 5 -4.35 -2.60 14.47
N ALA A 6 -5.04 -1.59 14.99
CA ALA A 6 -4.43 -0.46 15.69
C ALA A 6 -3.69 -0.91 16.95
N GLN A 7 -4.27 -1.81 17.75
CA GLN A 7 -3.64 -2.36 18.94
C GLN A 7 -2.35 -3.12 18.59
N VAL A 8 -2.38 -3.97 17.55
CA VAL A 8 -1.17 -4.67 17.06
C VAL A 8 -0.11 -3.66 16.60
N ALA A 9 -0.52 -2.67 15.79
CA ALA A 9 0.42 -1.70 15.23
C ALA A 9 1.07 -0.83 16.32
N GLU A 10 0.30 -0.35 17.30
CA GLU A 10 0.80 0.43 18.43
C GLU A 10 1.77 -0.40 19.28
N ALA A 11 1.40 -1.63 19.65
CA ALA A 11 2.25 -2.52 20.43
C ALA A 11 3.56 -2.91 19.71
N CYS A 12 3.53 -3.00 18.39
CA CYS A 12 4.71 -3.33 17.58
C CYS A 12 5.49 -2.09 17.12
N GLY A 13 5.01 -0.87 17.34
CA GLY A 13 5.65 0.37 16.88
C GLY A 13 5.77 0.44 15.37
N ILE A 14 4.71 0.05 14.64
CA ILE A 14 4.62 0.10 13.17
C ILE A 14 3.50 1.02 12.72
N LEU A 15 3.62 1.53 11.50
CA LEU A 15 2.59 2.38 10.90
C LEU A 15 1.34 1.54 10.59
N PHE A 16 0.18 2.01 11.04
CA PHE A 16 -1.13 1.52 10.63
C PHE A 16 -1.76 2.50 9.66
N VAL A 17 -2.20 2.02 8.51
CA VAL A 17 -2.98 2.83 7.56
C VAL A 17 -4.37 2.25 7.45
N THR A 18 -5.39 3.09 7.66
CA THR A 18 -6.79 2.66 7.58
C THR A 18 -7.19 2.28 6.16
N GLY A 19 -8.30 1.57 6.02
CA GLY A 19 -9.04 1.51 4.76
C GLY A 19 -9.50 2.90 4.31
N SER A 20 -10.17 2.96 3.14
CA SER A 20 -10.65 4.23 2.61
C SER A 20 -11.60 4.94 3.56
N TYR A 21 -11.28 6.18 3.94
CA TYR A 21 -12.11 7.04 4.77
C TYR A 21 -13.43 7.42 4.11
N SER A 22 -13.58 7.14 2.81
CA SER A 22 -14.84 7.34 2.08
C SER A 22 -16.05 6.63 2.71
N ALA A 23 -15.82 5.60 3.53
CA ALA A 23 -16.89 4.94 4.30
C ALA A 23 -17.42 5.87 5.40
N ALA A 24 -16.54 6.45 6.22
CA ALA A 24 -16.92 7.39 7.28
C ALA A 24 -17.53 8.68 6.71
N LEU A 25 -17.05 9.18 5.57
CA LEU A 25 -17.65 10.33 4.89
C LEU A 25 -19.09 10.09 4.43
N LYS A 26 -19.45 8.82 4.15
CA LYS A 26 -20.83 8.43 3.79
C LYS A 26 -21.71 8.15 5.00
N ASP A 27 -21.13 7.65 6.07
CA ASP A 27 -21.79 7.34 7.33
C ASP A 27 -20.98 7.92 8.51
N PRO A 28 -21.28 9.16 8.94
CA PRO A 28 -20.59 9.79 10.05
C PRO A 28 -20.78 9.08 11.40
N SER A 29 -21.70 8.11 11.49
CA SER A 29 -21.89 7.29 12.71
C SER A 29 -20.93 6.10 12.78
N ASP A 30 -20.14 5.83 11.71
CA ASP A 30 -19.13 4.76 11.68
C ASP A 30 -17.94 5.14 12.58
N ASP A 31 -17.89 4.56 13.77
CA ASP A 31 -16.82 4.75 14.76
C ASP A 31 -15.58 3.89 14.48
N SER A 32 -15.61 3.07 13.45
CA SER A 32 -14.51 2.15 13.11
C SER A 32 -13.18 2.86 12.80
N PHE A 33 -13.24 4.14 12.44
CA PHE A 33 -12.08 4.99 12.18
C PHE A 33 -11.56 5.72 13.44
N SER A 34 -12.30 5.72 14.54
CA SER A 34 -11.94 6.40 15.79
C SER A 34 -10.84 5.67 16.59
N VAL A 35 -9.82 5.15 15.87
CA VAL A 35 -8.76 4.33 16.47
C VAL A 35 -7.80 5.14 17.33
N LYS A 36 -7.59 6.41 17.03
CA LYS A 36 -6.63 7.27 17.73
C LYS A 36 -7.06 7.58 19.18
N SER A 37 -8.36 7.61 19.45
CA SER A 37 -8.90 7.83 20.80
C SER A 37 -8.56 6.69 21.76
N SER A 38 -8.54 5.45 21.26
CA SER A 38 -8.20 4.25 22.05
C SER A 38 -6.70 3.95 22.02
N HIS A 39 -5.97 4.43 21.01
CA HIS A 39 -4.56 4.16 20.76
C HIS A 39 -3.80 5.48 20.51
N PRO A 40 -3.50 6.28 21.56
CA PRO A 40 -2.94 7.63 21.41
C PRO A 40 -1.52 7.65 20.82
N ASN A 41 -0.73 6.59 21.03
CA ASN A 41 0.64 6.47 20.53
C ASN A 41 0.72 5.80 19.14
N LEU A 42 -0.43 5.47 18.54
CA LEU A 42 -0.49 4.83 17.24
C LEU A 42 0.13 5.73 16.16
N LEU A 43 1.06 5.17 15.39
CA LEU A 43 1.54 5.76 14.15
C LEU A 43 0.44 5.56 13.10
N LEU A 44 -0.40 6.57 12.90
CA LEU A 44 -1.60 6.48 12.07
C LEU A 44 -1.37 7.12 10.71
N GLY A 45 -1.65 6.39 9.64
CA GLY A 45 -1.94 6.91 8.31
C GLY A 45 -3.42 6.69 7.98
N THR A 46 -3.93 7.42 7.01
CA THR A 46 -5.29 7.23 6.51
C THR A 46 -5.29 7.13 4.99
N ASN A 47 -6.43 6.76 4.41
CA ASN A 47 -6.55 6.51 2.99
C ASN A 47 -7.83 7.13 2.42
N ILE A 48 -7.75 7.67 1.19
CA ILE A 48 -8.90 8.19 0.43
C ILE A 48 -8.72 7.88 -1.06
N GLY A 49 -9.81 7.80 -1.81
CA GLY A 49 -9.77 7.62 -3.26
C GLY A 49 -9.45 8.91 -4.00
N LEU A 50 -8.70 8.83 -5.09
CA LEU A 50 -8.37 9.98 -5.96
C LEU A 50 -9.60 10.51 -6.72
N ASP A 51 -10.70 9.78 -6.73
CA ASP A 51 -12.00 10.24 -7.23
C ASP A 51 -12.61 11.37 -6.37
N LYS A 52 -12.13 11.56 -5.14
CA LYS A 52 -12.62 12.58 -4.22
C LYS A 52 -11.95 13.92 -4.46
N PRO A 53 -12.71 15.04 -4.39
CA PRO A 53 -12.14 16.38 -4.47
C PRO A 53 -11.30 16.71 -3.24
N ILE A 54 -10.45 17.75 -3.36
CA ILE A 54 -9.47 18.13 -2.33
C ILE A 54 -10.10 18.44 -0.97
N GLU A 55 -11.30 18.99 -0.95
CA GLU A 55 -12.02 19.36 0.28
C GLU A 55 -12.25 18.15 1.18
N LEU A 56 -12.59 16.99 0.59
CA LEU A 56 -12.75 15.75 1.35
C LEU A 56 -11.41 15.17 1.82
N GLY A 57 -10.33 15.41 1.07
CA GLY A 57 -8.97 15.07 1.52
C GLY A 57 -8.55 15.90 2.72
N LEU A 58 -8.80 17.21 2.71
CA LEU A 58 -8.53 18.12 3.82
C LEU A 58 -9.35 17.75 5.05
N GLN A 59 -10.65 17.49 4.88
CA GLN A 59 -11.54 17.02 5.95
C GLN A 59 -11.01 15.71 6.56
N THR A 60 -10.60 14.75 5.72
CA THR A 60 -10.03 13.47 6.19
C THR A 60 -8.80 13.69 7.07
N VAL A 61 -7.91 14.61 6.69
CA VAL A 61 -6.70 14.92 7.47
C VAL A 61 -7.05 15.65 8.77
N GLU A 62 -8.02 16.57 8.74
CA GLU A 62 -8.49 17.29 9.92
C GLU A 62 -9.13 16.36 10.94
N GLU A 63 -9.96 15.40 10.51
CA GLU A 63 -10.66 14.47 11.41
C GLU A 63 -9.75 13.37 11.94
N MET A 64 -8.85 12.84 11.09
CA MET A 64 -8.02 11.68 11.44
C MET A 64 -6.67 12.03 12.07
N HIS A 65 -6.17 13.27 11.91
CA HIS A 65 -4.85 13.70 12.34
C HIS A 65 -3.73 12.68 11.99
N PRO A 66 -3.62 12.24 10.72
CA PRO A 66 -2.69 11.20 10.33
C PRO A 66 -1.27 11.74 10.14
N LEU A 67 -0.27 10.85 10.20
CA LEU A 67 1.12 11.14 9.83
C LEU A 67 1.31 11.24 8.31
N LEU A 68 0.46 10.56 7.55
CA LEU A 68 0.44 10.60 6.09
C LEU A 68 -0.95 10.28 5.54
N LEU A 69 -1.23 10.72 4.33
CA LEU A 69 -2.43 10.38 3.57
C LEU A 69 -2.07 9.51 2.38
N GLN A 70 -2.59 8.28 2.33
CA GLN A 70 -2.59 7.49 1.11
C GLN A 70 -3.74 7.93 0.20
N VAL A 71 -3.42 8.21 -1.05
CA VAL A 71 -4.40 8.52 -2.10
C VAL A 71 -4.40 7.37 -3.08
N HIS A 72 -5.45 6.56 -3.10
CA HIS A 72 -5.47 5.39 -3.96
C HIS A 72 -6.04 5.66 -5.35
N VAL A 73 -5.47 4.96 -6.32
CA VAL A 73 -5.96 4.83 -7.70
C VAL A 73 -6.41 3.39 -7.93
N ASN A 74 -7.62 3.21 -8.43
CA ASN A 74 -8.26 1.90 -8.55
C ASN A 74 -9.06 1.76 -9.85
N VAL A 75 -8.53 2.28 -10.95
CA VAL A 75 -9.23 2.35 -12.26
C VAL A 75 -9.83 1.00 -12.65
N MET A 76 -9.08 -0.10 -12.57
CA MET A 76 -9.59 -1.42 -12.97
C MET A 76 -10.72 -1.88 -12.05
N GLN A 77 -10.62 -1.65 -10.75
CA GLN A 77 -11.69 -1.97 -9.81
C GLN A 77 -12.96 -1.18 -10.17
N GLU A 78 -12.85 0.14 -10.33
CA GLU A 78 -13.97 1.01 -10.70
C GLU A 78 -14.65 0.56 -12.00
N LEU A 79 -13.86 0.16 -13.00
CA LEU A 79 -14.39 -0.33 -14.27
C LEU A 79 -15.11 -1.68 -14.16
N LEU A 80 -14.82 -2.47 -13.15
CA LEU A 80 -15.47 -3.76 -12.89
C LEU A 80 -16.72 -3.62 -12.01
N MET A 81 -16.74 -2.63 -11.12
CA MET A 81 -17.91 -2.34 -10.28
C MET A 81 -19.08 -1.83 -11.13
N PRO A 82 -20.31 -2.35 -10.95
CA PRO A 82 -21.49 -1.81 -11.63
C PRO A 82 -21.72 -0.32 -11.33
N GLU A 83 -21.51 0.06 -10.07
CA GLU A 83 -21.65 1.41 -9.51
C GLU A 83 -20.39 2.27 -9.61
N GLY A 84 -19.29 1.74 -10.17
CA GLY A 84 -17.99 2.37 -10.16
C GLY A 84 -17.87 3.60 -11.07
N GLU A 85 -16.87 4.43 -10.82
CA GLU A 85 -16.58 5.65 -11.58
C GLU A 85 -16.14 5.32 -13.02
N ARG A 86 -16.51 6.19 -13.95
CA ARG A 86 -16.13 6.10 -15.38
C ARG A 86 -15.43 7.36 -15.89
N LYS A 87 -15.30 8.40 -15.05
CA LYS A 87 -14.73 9.71 -15.43
C LYS A 87 -13.42 9.95 -14.71
N PHE A 88 -12.35 9.41 -15.24
CA PHE A 88 -11.01 9.51 -14.64
C PHE A 88 -10.22 10.78 -15.03
N ARG A 89 -10.77 11.65 -15.89
CA ARG A 89 -10.06 12.84 -16.39
C ARG A 89 -9.68 13.83 -15.28
N CYS A 90 -10.51 13.96 -14.25
CA CYS A 90 -10.26 14.85 -13.11
C CYS A 90 -9.17 14.35 -12.16
N TRP A 91 -8.77 13.08 -12.23
CA TRP A 91 -7.81 12.51 -11.29
C TRP A 91 -6.44 13.20 -11.32
N GLN A 92 -5.99 13.65 -12.49
CA GLN A 92 -4.72 14.38 -12.58
C GLN A 92 -4.79 15.74 -11.89
N SER A 93 -5.89 16.49 -12.06
CA SER A 93 -6.09 17.75 -11.34
C SER A 93 -6.26 17.54 -9.85
N HIS A 94 -7.03 16.53 -9.44
CA HIS A 94 -7.13 16.17 -8.02
C HIS A 94 -5.77 15.85 -7.43
N LEU A 95 -4.94 15.02 -8.09
CA LEU A 95 -3.61 14.68 -7.59
C LEU A 95 -2.71 15.91 -7.45
N ALA A 96 -2.78 16.85 -8.41
CA ALA A 96 -2.05 18.11 -8.34
C ALA A 96 -2.51 18.97 -7.16
N ASP A 97 -3.82 19.01 -6.87
CA ASP A 97 -4.37 19.73 -5.73
C ASP A 97 -3.98 19.06 -4.40
N TYR A 98 -4.08 17.73 -4.32
CA TYR A 98 -3.63 16.96 -3.15
C TYR A 98 -2.16 17.19 -2.86
N SER A 99 -1.29 17.13 -3.87
CA SER A 99 0.15 17.30 -3.69
C SER A 99 0.55 18.71 -3.20
N LYS A 100 -0.28 19.72 -3.48
CA LYS A 100 -0.02 21.13 -3.12
C LYS A 100 -0.65 21.56 -1.81
N GLN A 101 -1.83 21.02 -1.46
CA GLN A 101 -2.69 21.58 -0.41
C GLN A 101 -2.78 20.68 0.82
N ILE A 102 -2.57 19.37 0.71
CA ILE A 102 -2.61 18.46 1.87
C ILE A 102 -1.39 18.76 2.77
N PRO A 103 -1.61 19.04 4.07
CA PRO A 103 -0.55 19.48 4.98
C PRO A 103 0.32 18.33 5.53
N VAL A 104 0.06 17.08 5.13
CA VAL A 104 0.83 15.89 5.50
C VAL A 104 1.41 15.21 4.25
N PRO A 105 2.47 14.40 4.37
CA PRO A 105 2.98 13.63 3.25
C PRO A 105 1.90 12.80 2.58
N ILE A 106 1.84 12.83 1.24
CA ILE A 106 0.94 11.99 0.46
C ILE A 106 1.67 10.80 -0.15
N VAL A 107 0.99 9.67 -0.20
CA VAL A 107 1.45 8.45 -0.87
C VAL A 107 0.43 8.08 -1.95
N LEU A 108 0.81 8.21 -3.22
CA LEU A 108 -0.06 7.68 -4.29
C LEU A 108 0.03 6.17 -4.31
N LYS A 109 -1.11 5.49 -4.22
CA LYS A 109 -1.17 4.04 -4.05
C LYS A 109 -2.03 3.37 -5.11
N GLU A 110 -1.52 2.30 -5.70
CA GLU A 110 -2.31 1.33 -6.44
C GLU A 110 -2.98 0.33 -5.48
N VAL A 111 -3.95 -0.46 -5.93
CA VAL A 111 -4.79 -1.32 -5.06
C VAL A 111 -4.60 -2.82 -5.30
N GLY A 112 -3.54 -3.22 -6.01
CA GLY A 112 -3.21 -4.64 -6.23
C GLY A 112 -3.11 -5.04 -7.69
N PHE A 113 -3.08 -4.08 -8.62
CA PHE A 113 -2.84 -4.33 -10.04
C PHE A 113 -1.42 -3.94 -10.48
N GLY A 114 -0.70 -3.21 -9.64
CA GLY A 114 0.65 -2.73 -9.89
C GLY A 114 0.69 -1.40 -10.63
N MET A 115 1.42 -0.44 -10.07
CA MET A 115 1.61 0.89 -10.67
C MET A 115 2.66 0.81 -11.78
N ASP A 116 2.34 1.28 -12.98
CA ASP A 116 3.28 1.35 -14.08
C ASP A 116 4.20 2.58 -14.01
N VAL A 117 5.29 2.55 -14.77
CA VAL A 117 6.32 3.60 -14.80
C VAL A 117 5.75 4.94 -15.25
N LYS A 118 4.83 4.97 -16.22
CA LYS A 118 4.21 6.21 -16.71
C LYS A 118 3.35 6.88 -15.64
N THR A 119 2.70 6.07 -14.81
CA THR A 119 1.94 6.59 -13.66
C THR A 119 2.88 7.19 -12.61
N ILE A 120 4.03 6.55 -12.33
CA ILE A 120 5.07 7.09 -11.42
C ILE A 120 5.60 8.42 -11.97
N GLU A 121 5.96 8.47 -13.25
CA GLU A 121 6.45 9.66 -13.94
C GLU A 121 5.43 10.81 -13.81
N ARG A 122 4.18 10.53 -14.13
CA ARG A 122 3.10 11.51 -14.04
C ARG A 122 2.85 11.99 -12.61
N ALA A 123 2.90 11.10 -11.65
CA ALA A 123 2.78 11.44 -10.23
C ALA A 123 3.92 12.37 -9.78
N TYR A 124 5.15 12.06 -10.19
CA TYR A 124 6.33 12.88 -9.91
C TYR A 124 6.21 14.28 -10.49
N GLU A 125 5.79 14.44 -11.76
CA GLU A 125 5.52 15.73 -12.41
C GLU A 125 4.47 16.56 -11.66
N LEU A 126 3.47 15.89 -11.06
CA LEU A 126 2.42 16.52 -10.27
C LEU A 126 2.81 16.79 -8.81
N GLY A 127 4.07 16.54 -8.43
CA GLY A 127 4.60 16.87 -7.11
C GLY A 127 4.62 15.73 -6.10
N VAL A 128 4.13 14.54 -6.44
CA VAL A 128 4.20 13.35 -5.57
C VAL A 128 5.64 12.87 -5.46
N ARG A 129 6.04 12.46 -4.25
CA ARG A 129 7.40 11.98 -3.96
C ARG A 129 7.42 10.58 -3.35
N THR A 130 6.28 10.03 -3.01
CA THR A 130 6.15 8.68 -2.43
C THR A 130 5.03 7.94 -3.13
N VAL A 131 5.31 6.72 -3.60
CA VAL A 131 4.33 5.86 -4.27
C VAL A 131 4.31 4.46 -3.65
N ASP A 132 3.13 3.85 -3.49
CA ASP A 132 2.98 2.43 -3.19
C ASP A 132 2.56 1.69 -4.47
N LEU A 133 3.49 0.90 -4.99
CA LEU A 133 3.34 0.19 -6.26
C LEU A 133 2.22 -0.86 -6.24
N SER A 134 1.89 -1.40 -5.08
CA SER A 134 0.79 -2.33 -4.80
C SER A 134 0.50 -3.33 -5.91
N GLY A 135 1.41 -4.28 -6.10
CA GLY A 135 1.32 -5.26 -7.17
C GLY A 135 0.38 -6.42 -6.86
N ARG A 136 0.13 -7.23 -7.88
CA ARG A 136 -0.66 -8.45 -7.78
C ARG A 136 0.07 -9.53 -6.97
N GLY A 137 -0.66 -10.17 -6.07
CA GLY A 137 -0.11 -11.28 -5.25
C GLY A 137 -0.88 -11.51 -3.94
N GLY A 138 -1.68 -10.53 -3.51
CA GLY A 138 -2.58 -10.60 -2.37
C GLY A 138 -4.05 -10.66 -2.77
N THR A 139 -4.84 -9.71 -2.27
CA THR A 139 -6.26 -9.55 -2.64
C THR A 139 -6.38 -9.15 -4.10
N SER A 140 -7.23 -9.83 -4.85
CA SER A 140 -7.58 -9.47 -6.22
C SER A 140 -8.94 -8.76 -6.23
N PHE A 141 -8.95 -7.45 -6.36
CA PHE A 141 -10.22 -6.70 -6.46
C PHE A 141 -10.97 -7.05 -7.76
N ALA A 142 -10.27 -7.39 -8.84
CA ALA A 142 -10.93 -7.88 -10.05
C ALA A 142 -11.72 -9.17 -9.79
N TYR A 143 -11.13 -10.13 -9.05
CA TYR A 143 -11.84 -11.35 -8.66
C TYR A 143 -13.05 -11.06 -7.77
N ILE A 144 -12.90 -10.16 -6.78
CA ILE A 144 -14.00 -9.78 -5.88
C ILE A 144 -15.15 -9.16 -6.68
N GLU A 145 -14.88 -8.19 -7.54
CA GLU A 145 -15.90 -7.52 -8.32
C GLU A 145 -16.55 -8.45 -9.34
N ASN A 146 -15.80 -9.35 -9.96
CA ASN A 146 -16.35 -10.36 -10.85
C ASN A 146 -17.24 -11.38 -10.10
N ARG A 147 -16.94 -11.71 -8.83
CA ARG A 147 -17.82 -12.51 -7.99
C ARG A 147 -19.16 -11.82 -7.70
N ARG A 148 -19.19 -10.50 -7.67
CA ARG A 148 -20.42 -9.69 -7.53
C ARG A 148 -21.20 -9.58 -8.83
N SER A 149 -20.51 -9.39 -9.95
CA SER A 149 -21.12 -9.10 -11.27
C SER A 149 -21.15 -10.28 -12.25
N GLY A 150 -20.23 -11.24 -12.14
CA GLY A 150 -20.18 -12.47 -12.95
C GLY A 150 -19.82 -12.29 -14.43
N GLN A 151 -19.26 -11.16 -14.86
CA GLN A 151 -19.21 -10.82 -16.29
C GLN A 151 -17.83 -10.85 -16.96
N ARG A 152 -16.70 -10.80 -16.20
CA ARG A 152 -15.37 -10.56 -16.79
C ARG A 152 -14.25 -11.37 -16.12
N ASP A 153 -14.47 -12.67 -15.93
CA ASP A 153 -13.51 -13.56 -15.25
C ASP A 153 -12.12 -13.57 -15.86
N TYR A 154 -12.01 -13.28 -17.17
CA TYR A 154 -10.74 -13.16 -17.87
C TYR A 154 -9.86 -12.01 -17.33
N LEU A 155 -10.42 -11.04 -16.60
CA LEU A 155 -9.69 -9.94 -15.94
C LEU A 155 -9.23 -10.28 -14.51
N ASN A 156 -9.59 -11.46 -13.95
CA ASN A 156 -9.20 -11.86 -12.59
C ASN A 156 -7.67 -11.90 -12.39
N GLN A 157 -6.92 -12.09 -13.47
CA GLN A 157 -5.45 -12.13 -13.47
C GLN A 157 -4.81 -10.83 -14.00
N TRP A 158 -5.60 -9.77 -14.20
CA TRP A 158 -5.08 -8.48 -14.64
C TRP A 158 -4.07 -7.91 -13.65
N GLY A 159 -3.04 -7.23 -14.19
CA GLY A 159 -2.01 -6.54 -13.40
C GLY A 159 -0.69 -7.28 -13.32
N GLN A 160 0.32 -6.57 -12.82
CA GLN A 160 1.69 -7.03 -12.66
C GLN A 160 1.96 -7.45 -11.21
N SER A 161 2.84 -8.42 -11.01
CA SER A 161 3.24 -8.82 -9.66
C SER A 161 4.06 -7.71 -8.98
N THR A 162 4.05 -7.71 -7.64
CA THR A 162 4.80 -6.75 -6.82
C THR A 162 6.28 -6.68 -7.21
N MET A 163 6.92 -7.83 -7.44
CA MET A 163 8.33 -7.84 -7.84
C MET A 163 8.54 -7.31 -9.25
N GLN A 164 7.61 -7.55 -10.18
CA GLN A 164 7.72 -7.05 -11.55
C GLN A 164 7.60 -5.52 -11.59
N VAL A 165 6.60 -4.93 -10.90
CA VAL A 165 6.46 -3.46 -10.87
C VAL A 165 7.64 -2.79 -10.16
N LEU A 166 8.19 -3.43 -9.11
CA LEU A 166 9.36 -2.91 -8.42
C LEU A 166 10.62 -2.97 -9.30
N LEU A 167 10.79 -4.04 -10.09
CA LEU A 167 11.86 -4.12 -11.10
C LEU A 167 11.73 -3.05 -12.17
N ASN A 168 10.52 -2.82 -12.68
CA ASN A 168 10.27 -1.81 -13.71
C ASN A 168 10.50 -0.39 -13.18
N ALA A 169 10.31 -0.17 -11.87
CA ALA A 169 10.47 1.14 -11.23
C ALA A 169 11.89 1.48 -10.78
N GLN A 170 12.91 0.63 -11.09
CA GLN A 170 14.28 0.80 -10.58
C GLN A 170 14.90 2.17 -10.92
N ASP A 171 14.64 2.71 -12.10
CA ASP A 171 15.17 4.01 -12.54
C ASP A 171 14.51 5.21 -11.80
N TRP A 172 13.49 4.93 -11.00
CA TRP A 172 12.75 5.95 -10.24
C TRP A 172 13.08 5.97 -8.75
N LYS A 173 13.77 4.95 -8.21
CA LYS A 173 14.04 4.79 -6.77
C LYS A 173 14.81 5.96 -6.13
N ASP A 174 15.57 6.73 -6.93
CA ASP A 174 16.33 7.89 -6.47
C ASP A 174 15.56 9.21 -6.63
N LYS A 175 14.41 9.18 -7.32
CA LYS A 175 13.53 10.35 -7.55
C LYS A 175 12.28 10.32 -6.67
N VAL A 176 11.76 9.13 -6.41
CA VAL A 176 10.59 8.91 -5.55
C VAL A 176 10.87 7.80 -4.54
N GLU A 177 10.25 7.87 -3.38
CA GLU A 177 10.27 6.78 -2.43
C GLU A 177 9.32 5.68 -2.90
N LEU A 178 9.86 4.50 -3.17
CA LEU A 178 9.09 3.35 -3.58
C LEU A 178 8.65 2.57 -2.33
N LEU A 179 7.36 2.55 -2.07
CA LEU A 179 6.75 1.60 -1.14
C LEU A 179 6.18 0.45 -1.96
N VAL A 180 6.08 -0.71 -1.35
CA VAL A 180 5.49 -1.88 -2.00
C VAL A 180 4.52 -2.59 -1.09
N SER A 181 3.43 -3.04 -1.66
CA SER A 181 2.45 -3.92 -1.04
C SER A 181 1.91 -4.93 -2.06
N GLY A 182 1.11 -5.87 -1.60
CA GLY A 182 0.51 -6.91 -2.44
C GLY A 182 1.33 -8.20 -2.46
N GLY A 183 0.80 -9.24 -1.83
CA GLY A 183 1.34 -10.59 -1.85
C GLY A 183 2.57 -10.84 -0.98
N VAL A 184 2.97 -9.90 -0.15
CA VAL A 184 4.03 -10.09 0.85
C VAL A 184 3.47 -10.89 2.03
N ARG A 185 4.16 -11.97 2.44
CA ARG A 185 3.63 -12.95 3.40
C ARG A 185 4.52 -13.19 4.61
N ASN A 186 5.81 -12.88 4.51
CA ASN A 186 6.80 -13.24 5.51
C ASN A 186 8.03 -12.32 5.44
N PRO A 187 8.94 -12.36 6.43
CA PRO A 187 10.15 -11.53 6.44
C PRO A 187 11.07 -11.69 5.24
N LEU A 188 11.17 -12.88 4.66
CA LEU A 188 12.00 -13.09 3.47
C LEU A 188 11.43 -12.36 2.24
N ASP A 189 10.10 -12.33 2.07
CA ASP A 189 9.47 -11.54 1.03
C ASP A 189 9.70 -10.03 1.25
N MET A 190 9.65 -9.57 2.51
CA MET A 190 9.97 -8.18 2.86
C MET A 190 11.41 -7.82 2.49
N ILE A 191 12.39 -8.65 2.87
CA ILE A 191 13.81 -8.44 2.54
C ILE A 191 14.02 -8.36 1.03
N LYS A 192 13.39 -9.25 0.25
CA LYS A 192 13.46 -9.18 -1.22
C LYS A 192 12.97 -7.83 -1.75
N CYS A 193 11.85 -7.32 -1.25
CA CYS A 193 11.36 -6.00 -1.64
C CYS A 193 12.35 -4.88 -1.29
N LEU A 194 12.93 -4.93 -0.09
CA LEU A 194 13.91 -3.93 0.39
C LEU A 194 15.21 -3.98 -0.42
N VAL A 195 15.72 -5.17 -0.77
CA VAL A 195 16.88 -5.35 -1.67
C VAL A 195 16.64 -4.69 -3.02
N PHE A 196 15.42 -4.79 -3.55
CA PHE A 196 15.04 -4.16 -4.81
C PHE A 196 14.67 -2.67 -4.71
N GLY A 197 15.02 -2.01 -3.62
CA GLY A 197 14.92 -0.54 -3.51
C GLY A 197 13.65 -0.02 -2.84
N ALA A 198 12.77 -0.89 -2.36
CA ALA A 198 11.64 -0.44 -1.54
C ALA A 198 12.13 0.23 -0.24
N LYS A 199 11.50 1.33 0.14
CA LYS A 199 11.76 2.02 1.42
C LYS A 199 10.96 1.43 2.56
N ALA A 200 9.76 0.93 2.26
CA ALA A 200 8.92 0.22 3.22
C ALA A 200 8.04 -0.80 2.50
N VAL A 201 7.50 -1.74 3.28
CA VAL A 201 6.68 -2.85 2.79
C VAL A 201 5.34 -2.84 3.53
N GLY A 202 4.24 -2.81 2.78
CA GLY A 202 2.88 -2.86 3.29
C GLY A 202 2.31 -4.28 3.30
N LEU A 203 1.62 -4.62 4.37
CA LEU A 203 0.92 -5.88 4.56
C LEU A 203 -0.57 -5.60 4.74
N SER A 204 -1.43 -6.29 3.98
CA SER A 204 -2.89 -6.17 4.12
C SER A 204 -3.48 -7.54 4.41
N ARG A 205 -3.70 -8.34 3.37
CA ARG A 205 -4.35 -9.65 3.47
C ARG A 205 -3.71 -10.55 4.53
N THR A 206 -2.40 -10.63 4.56
CA THR A 206 -1.66 -11.48 5.52
C THR A 206 -2.00 -11.11 6.96
N ILE A 207 -2.04 -9.81 7.28
CA ILE A 207 -2.39 -9.36 8.63
C ILE A 207 -3.87 -9.54 8.94
N LEU A 208 -4.76 -9.34 7.95
CA LEU A 208 -6.19 -9.60 8.13
C LEU A 208 -6.44 -11.08 8.43
N GLU A 209 -5.80 -12.00 7.70
CA GLU A 209 -5.90 -13.44 7.95
C GLU A 209 -5.39 -13.80 9.36
N LEU A 210 -4.34 -13.15 9.85
CA LEU A 210 -3.87 -13.35 11.23
C LEU A 210 -4.89 -12.86 12.25
N ILE A 211 -5.42 -11.65 12.10
CA ILE A 211 -6.42 -11.07 13.03
C ILE A 211 -7.74 -11.88 13.07
N GLU A 212 -8.07 -12.56 11.98
CA GLU A 212 -9.27 -13.43 11.92
C GLU A 212 -9.06 -14.77 12.62
N ASN A 213 -7.83 -15.31 12.60
CA ASN A 213 -7.54 -16.66 13.06
C ASN A 213 -6.83 -16.73 14.43
N TYR A 214 -6.28 -15.63 14.93
CA TYR A 214 -5.51 -15.56 16.18
C TYR A 214 -5.99 -14.43 17.08
N THR A 215 -5.65 -14.52 18.36
CA THR A 215 -5.87 -13.40 19.30
C THR A 215 -4.93 -12.25 18.96
N VAL A 216 -5.25 -11.05 19.44
CA VAL A 216 -4.41 -9.86 19.22
C VAL A 216 -3.01 -10.06 19.80
N GLU A 217 -2.90 -10.69 20.97
CA GLU A 217 -1.64 -10.99 21.66
C GLU A 217 -0.77 -11.96 20.85
N GLU A 218 -1.36 -12.98 20.25
CA GLU A 218 -0.64 -13.91 19.37
C GLU A 218 -0.15 -13.17 18.11
N VAL A 219 -0.98 -12.32 17.50
CA VAL A 219 -0.57 -11.53 16.32
C VAL A 219 0.56 -10.56 16.67
N ILE A 220 0.54 -9.90 17.83
CA ILE A 220 1.65 -9.09 18.32
C ILE A 220 2.92 -9.93 18.42
N GLY A 221 2.85 -11.14 19.00
CA GLY A 221 3.97 -12.07 19.09
C GLY A 221 4.54 -12.44 17.71
N ILE A 222 3.66 -12.75 16.73
CA ILE A 222 4.05 -13.07 15.35
C ILE A 222 4.77 -11.87 14.70
N VAL A 223 4.21 -10.67 14.80
CA VAL A 223 4.80 -9.46 14.19
C VAL A 223 6.14 -9.10 14.85
N GLN A 224 6.27 -9.24 16.16
CA GLN A 224 7.56 -9.06 16.83
C GLN A 224 8.59 -10.11 16.37
N GLY A 225 8.20 -11.38 16.25
CA GLY A 225 9.03 -12.43 15.67
C GLY A 225 9.49 -12.11 14.26
N TRP A 226 8.63 -11.54 13.41
CA TRP A 226 9.00 -11.09 12.06
C TRP A 226 10.05 -9.95 12.10
N LYS A 227 9.98 -9.04 13.07
CA LYS A 227 11.02 -8.00 13.24
C LYS A 227 12.37 -8.62 13.61
N ASP A 228 12.37 -9.68 14.40
CA ASP A 228 13.59 -10.40 14.77
C ASP A 228 14.13 -11.21 13.59
N ASP A 229 13.28 -11.87 12.82
CA ASP A 229 13.66 -12.55 11.58
C ASP A 229 14.25 -11.60 10.54
N LEU A 230 13.69 -10.38 10.38
CA LEU A 230 14.28 -9.36 9.52
C LEU A 230 15.70 -9.01 9.96
N ARG A 231 15.95 -8.79 11.26
CA ARG A 231 17.29 -8.52 11.81
C ARG A 231 18.23 -9.71 11.57
N LEU A 232 17.74 -10.93 11.78
CA LEU A 232 18.50 -12.16 11.55
C LEU A 232 18.95 -12.26 10.09
N ILE A 233 18.03 -12.05 9.13
CA ILE A 233 18.35 -12.12 7.70
C ILE A 233 19.30 -10.98 7.31
N MET A 234 19.10 -9.77 7.81
CA MET A 234 20.01 -8.65 7.58
C MET A 234 21.41 -8.95 8.11
N CYS A 235 21.52 -9.56 9.31
CA CYS A 235 22.79 -9.99 9.87
C CYS A 235 23.48 -11.04 8.97
N ALA A 236 22.73 -12.04 8.49
CA ALA A 236 23.25 -13.06 7.59
C ALA A 236 23.76 -12.48 6.26
N LEU A 237 23.17 -11.35 5.79
CA LEU A 237 23.60 -10.61 4.62
C LEU A 237 24.69 -9.55 4.90
N ASN A 238 25.16 -9.46 6.14
CA ASN A 238 26.12 -8.43 6.60
C ASN A 238 25.61 -7.00 6.35
N CYS A 239 24.31 -6.76 6.55
CA CYS A 239 23.64 -5.47 6.35
C CYS A 239 23.18 -4.89 7.69
N ALA A 240 23.67 -3.71 8.05
CA ALA A 240 23.25 -2.99 9.25
C ALA A 240 22.03 -2.11 9.01
N THR A 241 21.80 -1.68 7.79
CA THR A 241 20.74 -0.75 7.40
C THR A 241 19.99 -1.23 6.15
N ILE A 242 18.79 -0.67 5.91
CA ILE A 242 18.04 -0.90 4.67
C ILE A 242 18.85 -0.42 3.44
N ALA A 243 19.64 0.64 3.60
CA ALA A 243 20.53 1.12 2.52
C ALA A 243 21.62 0.11 2.16
N ASP A 244 22.06 -0.71 3.11
CA ASP A 244 23.03 -1.78 2.84
C ASP A 244 22.36 -2.94 2.10
N LEU A 245 21.11 -3.28 2.43
CA LEU A 245 20.33 -4.29 1.69
C LEU A 245 20.23 -3.94 0.20
N GLN A 246 20.11 -2.66 -0.15
CA GLN A 246 20.02 -2.21 -1.54
C GLN A 246 21.32 -2.36 -2.35
N LYS A 247 22.43 -2.73 -1.69
CA LYS A 247 23.73 -3.01 -2.30
C LYS A 247 24.05 -4.51 -2.41
N VAL A 248 23.16 -5.35 -1.87
CA VAL A 248 23.35 -6.81 -1.90
C VAL A 248 23.22 -7.33 -3.33
N ASP A 249 24.15 -8.18 -3.73
CA ASP A 249 24.06 -8.88 -5.03
C ASP A 249 22.88 -9.85 -5.04
N TYR A 250 22.17 -9.91 -6.15
CA TYR A 250 21.06 -10.81 -6.34
C TYR A 250 21.05 -11.44 -7.74
N LEU A 251 20.41 -12.60 -7.85
CA LEU A 251 20.21 -13.29 -9.11
C LEU A 251 18.71 -13.33 -9.44
N LEU A 252 18.37 -13.01 -10.67
CA LEU A 252 17.02 -13.16 -11.21
C LEU A 252 16.92 -14.46 -12.00
N TYR A 253 15.80 -15.16 -11.84
CA TYR A 253 15.51 -16.41 -12.53
C TYR A 253 14.12 -16.38 -13.16
N GLY A 254 13.93 -17.22 -14.20
CA GLY A 254 12.64 -17.47 -14.83
C GLY A 254 11.96 -16.18 -15.28
N LYS A 255 10.65 -16.07 -15.04
CA LYS A 255 9.82 -14.98 -15.52
C LYS A 255 10.28 -13.57 -15.10
N LEU A 256 10.92 -13.42 -13.94
CA LEU A 256 11.45 -12.12 -13.52
C LEU A 256 12.68 -11.70 -14.34
N LYS A 257 13.54 -12.67 -14.72
CA LYS A 257 14.65 -12.41 -15.61
C LYS A 257 14.15 -12.02 -17.00
N GLU A 258 13.22 -12.81 -17.55
CA GLU A 258 12.61 -12.55 -18.85
C GLU A 258 11.93 -11.16 -18.89
N ALA A 259 11.24 -10.77 -17.79
CA ALA A 259 10.59 -9.47 -17.69
C ALA A 259 11.55 -8.28 -17.58
N LYS A 260 12.78 -8.51 -17.09
CA LYS A 260 13.82 -7.47 -17.03
C LYS A 260 14.51 -7.27 -18.38
N ASP A 261 14.61 -8.32 -19.17
CA ASP A 261 15.31 -8.33 -20.45
C ASP A 261 14.44 -7.77 -21.61
N GLN A 262 13.15 -7.49 -21.36
CA GLN A 262 12.20 -6.83 -22.28
C GLN A 262 12.18 -5.31 -22.10
#